data_4386645173b33fef3d02a6576b75ecd6
#
_entry.id   4386645173b33fef3d02a6576b75ecd6
#
_cell.length_a   1.000
_cell.length_b   1.000
_cell.length_c   1.000
_cell.angle_alpha   90.00
_cell.angle_beta   90.00
_cell.angle_gamma   90.00
#
_symmetry.space_group_name_H-M   'P 1'
#
loop_
_entity.id
_entity.type
_entity.pdbx_description
1 polymer ?
#
loop_
_entity_poly.entity_id
_entity_poly.type
_entity_poly.pdbx_seq_one_letter_code
_entity_poly.pdbx_strand_id
1 'polypeptide(L)'
;LGPDAEIGHLLSAAKEQGAHTMSITTSPTLLPARQADINLVVPSKTPAGYPSFDTLMAVLALLWQALIAVDPEKTKNSVKATMGALNDLVAQKDKVPTYDVAALLRLWGQD
;
A
#
# COMPACT_ATOMS: atom_id res chain seq x y z
N LEU A 1 14.24 -0.31 -16.98
CA LEU A 1 13.12 0.40 -16.34
C LEU A 1 13.35 0.46 -14.84
N GLY A 2 13.33 1.64 -14.26
CA GLY A 2 13.45 1.80 -12.83
C GLY A 2 12.14 1.49 -12.09
N PRO A 3 12.19 1.39 -10.75
CA PRO A 3 11.01 1.13 -9.92
C PRO A 3 9.88 2.13 -10.15
N ASP A 4 10.20 3.39 -10.42
CA ASP A 4 9.20 4.43 -10.67
C ASP A 4 8.37 4.14 -11.92
N ALA A 5 8.98 3.59 -12.97
CA ALA A 5 8.27 3.21 -14.18
C ALA A 5 7.32 2.03 -13.92
N GLU A 6 7.74 1.05 -13.14
CA GLU A 6 6.90 -0.08 -12.77
C GLU A 6 5.69 0.35 -11.96
N ILE A 7 5.89 1.22 -10.97
CA ILE A 7 4.80 1.77 -10.17
C ILE A 7 3.88 2.60 -11.05
N GLY A 8 4.42 3.39 -11.98
CA GLY A 8 3.62 4.14 -12.94
C GLY A 8 2.73 3.26 -13.80
N HIS A 9 3.24 2.13 -14.27
CA HIS A 9 2.45 1.17 -15.03
C HIS A 9 1.34 0.54 -14.19
N LEU A 10 1.61 0.22 -12.94
CA LEU A 10 0.59 -0.30 -12.01
C LEU A 10 -0.53 0.72 -11.78
N LEU A 11 -0.18 1.99 -11.59
CA LEU A 11 -1.18 3.05 -11.43
C LEU A 11 -2.04 3.19 -12.69
N SER A 12 -1.43 3.17 -13.86
CA SER A 12 -2.17 3.26 -15.13
C SER A 12 -3.11 2.08 -15.30
N ALA A 13 -2.66 0.86 -15.01
CA ALA A 13 -3.49 -0.33 -15.08
C ALA A 13 -4.67 -0.26 -14.10
N ALA A 14 -4.44 0.23 -12.90
CA ALA A 14 -5.50 0.42 -11.91
C ALA A 14 -6.55 1.43 -12.40
N LYS A 15 -6.11 2.53 -12.99
CA LYS A 15 -7.01 3.55 -13.55
C LYS A 15 -7.85 2.99 -14.70
N GLU A 16 -7.25 2.18 -15.56
CA GLU A 16 -7.97 1.52 -16.65
C GLU A 16 -9.08 0.58 -16.13
N GLN A 17 -8.88 0.03 -14.94
CA GLN A 17 -9.90 -0.78 -14.26
C GLN A 17 -10.91 0.05 -13.48
N GLY A 18 -10.86 1.36 -13.57
CA GLY A 18 -11.81 2.26 -12.90
C GLY A 18 -11.44 2.62 -11.47
N ALA A 19 -10.26 2.29 -11.00
CA ALA A 19 -9.83 2.64 -9.66
C ALA A 19 -9.39 4.10 -9.57
N HIS A 20 -9.68 4.72 -8.43
CA HIS A 20 -9.08 5.99 -8.05
C HIS A 20 -7.70 5.71 -7.47
N THR A 21 -6.72 6.50 -7.88
CA THR A 21 -5.32 6.25 -7.53
C THR A 21 -4.73 7.41 -6.72
N MET A 22 -3.89 7.06 -5.77
CA MET A 22 -3.14 8.01 -4.97
C MET A 22 -1.69 7.55 -4.90
N SER A 23 -0.77 8.50 -5.02
CA SER A 23 0.64 8.23 -4.78
C SER A 23 1.19 9.13 -3.69
N ILE A 24 2.21 8.66 -3.02
CA ILE A 24 3.00 9.44 -2.07
C ILE A 24 4.43 9.43 -2.59
N THR A 25 4.92 10.60 -2.91
CA THR A 25 6.24 10.73 -3.53
C THR A 25 7.07 11.81 -2.84
N THR A 26 8.36 11.80 -3.08
CA THR A 26 9.26 12.84 -2.57
C THR A 26 9.33 14.05 -3.50
N SER A 27 8.82 13.93 -4.72
CA SER A 27 8.85 15.00 -5.72
C SER A 27 7.64 14.90 -6.64
N PRO A 28 7.04 16.04 -7.04
CA PRO A 28 5.92 16.03 -7.98
C PRO A 28 6.31 15.67 -9.41
N THR A 29 7.59 15.59 -9.70
CA THR A 29 8.09 15.28 -11.05
C THR A 29 8.26 13.79 -11.34
N LEU A 30 8.18 12.96 -10.32
CA LEU A 30 8.27 11.50 -10.48
C LEU A 30 7.07 10.96 -11.26
N LEU A 31 7.29 9.88 -11.99
CA LEU A 31 6.26 9.29 -12.83
C LEU A 31 5.01 8.89 -12.06
N PRO A 32 5.08 8.23 -10.91
CA PRO A 32 3.89 7.92 -10.11
C PRO A 32 3.13 9.17 -9.68
N ALA A 33 3.84 10.26 -9.35
CA ALA A 33 3.21 11.51 -8.98
C ALA A 33 2.38 12.12 -10.12
N ARG A 34 2.86 11.95 -11.34
CA ARG A 34 2.20 12.50 -12.53
C ARG A 34 1.03 11.64 -13.01
N GLN A 35 1.04 10.35 -12.71
CA GLN A 35 0.04 9.40 -13.18
C GLN A 35 -1.10 9.16 -12.20
N ALA A 36 -0.90 9.38 -10.91
CA ALA A 36 -1.95 9.22 -9.91
C ALA A 36 -2.98 10.34 -9.99
N ASP A 37 -4.22 10.05 -9.62
CA ASP A 37 -5.27 11.06 -9.52
C ASP A 37 -4.95 12.08 -8.43
N ILE A 38 -4.39 11.62 -7.32
CA ILE A 38 -3.93 12.45 -6.21
C ILE A 38 -2.50 12.06 -5.89
N ASN A 39 -1.65 13.06 -5.74
CA ASN A 39 -0.28 12.83 -5.28
C ASN A 39 0.01 13.69 -4.06
N LEU A 40 0.52 13.04 -3.01
CA LEU A 40 1.02 13.72 -1.82
C LEU A 40 2.54 13.77 -1.89
N VAL A 41 3.08 14.98 -1.85
CA VAL A 41 4.52 15.16 -1.81
C VAL A 41 4.96 15.21 -0.36
N VAL A 42 5.80 14.27 0.03
CA VAL A 42 6.39 14.19 1.37
C VAL A 42 7.88 14.48 1.24
N PRO A 43 8.31 15.70 1.52
CA PRO A 43 9.73 16.03 1.45
C PRO A 43 10.47 15.18 2.49
N SER A 44 11.48 14.47 2.04
CA SER A 44 12.31 13.71 2.95
C SER A 44 13.75 14.17 2.76
N LYS A 45 14.19 15.02 3.67
CA LYS A 45 15.57 15.44 3.70
C LYS A 45 16.24 14.84 4.93
N THR A 46 16.84 13.68 4.76
CA THR A 46 17.84 13.21 5.70
C THR A 46 19.19 13.77 5.30
N PRO A 47 20.15 13.92 6.22
CA PRO A 47 21.49 14.39 5.87
C PRO A 47 22.18 13.53 4.82
N ALA A 48 21.79 12.27 4.69
CA ALA A 48 22.33 11.35 3.69
C ALA A 48 21.55 11.35 2.36
N GLY A 49 20.51 12.16 2.22
CA GLY A 49 19.71 12.26 1.00
C GLY A 49 18.71 11.11 0.81
N TYR A 50 18.56 10.24 1.79
CA TYR A 50 17.60 9.14 1.72
C TYR A 50 16.22 9.57 2.23
N PRO A 51 15.13 8.97 1.69
CA PRO A 51 13.79 9.24 2.19
C PRO A 51 13.65 8.92 3.68
N SER A 52 12.94 9.77 4.41
CA SER A 52 12.61 9.52 5.81
C SER A 52 11.40 8.59 5.88
N PHE A 53 11.62 7.36 6.29
CA PHE A 53 10.53 6.41 6.50
C PHE A 53 9.59 6.84 7.63
N ASP A 54 10.11 7.55 8.62
CA ASP A 54 9.30 8.04 9.74
C ASP A 54 8.21 8.99 9.25
N THR A 55 8.57 9.93 8.38
CA THR A 55 7.61 10.87 7.78
C THR A 55 6.59 10.14 6.93
N LEU A 56 7.03 9.19 6.10
CA LEU A 56 6.14 8.38 5.27
C LEU A 56 5.15 7.60 6.11
N MET A 57 5.61 6.94 7.17
CA MET A 57 4.76 6.17 8.06
C MET A 57 3.75 7.05 8.78
N ALA A 58 4.15 8.26 9.20
CA ALA A 58 3.24 9.22 9.83
C ALA A 58 2.13 9.65 8.86
N VAL A 59 2.47 9.93 7.61
CA VAL A 59 1.48 10.29 6.58
C VAL A 59 0.51 9.13 6.33
N LEU A 60 1.01 7.91 6.21
CA LEU A 60 0.16 6.72 6.02
C LEU A 60 -0.78 6.52 7.20
N ALA A 61 -0.30 6.70 8.43
CA ALA A 61 -1.13 6.58 9.63
C ALA A 61 -2.23 7.64 9.65
N LEU A 62 -1.92 8.88 9.29
CA LEU A 62 -2.90 9.96 9.21
C LEU A 62 -3.95 9.69 8.13
N LEU A 63 -3.54 9.21 6.96
CA LEU A 63 -4.46 8.83 5.88
C LEU A 63 -5.41 7.72 6.34
N TRP A 64 -4.90 6.72 7.02
CA TRP A 64 -5.71 5.64 7.55
C TRP A 64 -6.77 6.15 8.53
N GLN A 65 -6.36 7.00 9.47
CA GLN A 65 -7.27 7.62 10.42
C GLN A 65 -8.31 8.50 9.74
N ALA A 66 -7.92 9.26 8.72
CA ALA A 66 -8.84 10.10 7.96
C ALA A 66 -9.88 9.27 7.21
N LEU A 67 -9.47 8.16 6.60
CA LEU A 67 -10.39 7.24 5.92
C LEU A 67 -11.42 6.64 6.88
N ILE A 68 -10.98 6.23 8.06
CA ILE A 68 -11.89 5.73 9.10
C ILE A 68 -12.88 6.82 9.52
N ALA A 69 -12.42 8.05 9.71
CA ALA A 69 -13.26 9.16 10.15
C ALA A 69 -14.31 9.56 9.12
N VAL A 70 -13.99 9.44 7.82
CA VAL A 70 -14.92 9.81 6.73
C VAL A 70 -16.10 8.86 6.66
N ASP A 71 -15.84 7.55 6.75
CA ASP A 71 -16.91 6.55 6.70
C ASP A 71 -16.50 5.31 7.53
N PRO A 72 -16.79 5.32 8.83
CA PRO A 72 -16.40 4.21 9.71
C PRO A 72 -17.03 2.87 9.31
N GLU A 73 -18.29 2.87 8.87
CA GLU A 73 -18.97 1.63 8.49
C GLU A 73 -18.39 1.01 7.22
N LYS A 74 -18.10 1.83 6.22
CA LYS A 74 -17.46 1.36 4.99
C LYS A 74 -16.07 0.80 5.27
N THR A 75 -15.30 1.46 6.11
CA THR A 75 -13.98 1.00 6.52
C THR A 75 -14.07 -0.34 7.24
N LYS A 76 -15.00 -0.47 8.19
CA LYS A 76 -15.25 -1.71 8.92
C LYS A 76 -15.60 -2.85 7.97
N ASN A 77 -16.47 -2.61 7.00
CA ASN A 77 -16.88 -3.61 6.03
C ASN A 77 -15.71 -4.02 5.11
N SER A 78 -14.89 -3.06 4.70
CA SER A 78 -13.70 -3.33 3.89
C SER A 78 -12.67 -4.17 4.64
N VAL A 79 -12.44 -3.89 5.92
CA VAL A 79 -11.54 -4.68 6.76
C VAL A 79 -12.07 -6.10 6.93
N LYS A 80 -13.37 -6.26 7.17
CA LYS A 80 -14.00 -7.59 7.28
C LYS A 80 -13.86 -8.39 5.98
N ALA A 81 -14.08 -7.75 4.84
CA ALA A 81 -13.93 -8.40 3.54
C ALA A 81 -12.47 -8.84 3.30
N THR A 82 -11.50 -8.00 3.66
CA THR A 82 -10.08 -8.32 3.54
C THR A 82 -9.70 -9.49 4.46
N MET A 83 -10.17 -9.48 5.70
CA MET A 83 -9.91 -10.57 6.64
C MET A 83 -10.56 -11.87 6.18
N GLY A 84 -11.77 -11.80 5.60
CA GLY A 84 -12.42 -12.95 5.01
C GLY A 84 -11.61 -13.54 3.85
N ALA A 85 -11.10 -12.70 2.96
CA ALA A 85 -10.26 -13.14 1.85
C ALA A 85 -8.95 -13.78 2.34
N LEU A 86 -8.32 -13.22 3.39
CA LEU A 86 -7.13 -13.80 3.99
C LEU A 86 -7.42 -15.16 4.62
N ASN A 87 -8.54 -15.30 5.32
CA ASN A 87 -8.94 -16.57 5.92
C ASN A 87 -9.18 -17.64 4.84
N ASP A 88 -9.82 -17.26 3.74
CA ASP A 88 -10.03 -18.16 2.61
C ASP A 88 -8.70 -18.59 1.98
N LEU A 89 -7.76 -17.66 1.84
CA LEU A 89 -6.43 -17.96 1.32
C LEU A 89 -5.69 -18.94 2.23
N VAL A 90 -5.75 -18.75 3.54
CA VAL A 90 -5.13 -19.64 4.52
C VAL A 90 -5.79 -21.02 4.50
N ALA A 91 -7.11 -21.07 4.34
CA ALA A 91 -7.84 -22.35 4.23
C ALA A 91 -7.46 -23.13 2.96
N GLN A 92 -7.05 -22.44 1.91
CA GLN A 92 -6.64 -23.04 0.63
C GLN A 92 -5.15 -23.34 0.55
N LYS A 93 -4.39 -23.15 1.63
CA LYS A 93 -2.94 -23.33 1.63
C LYS A 93 -2.48 -24.71 1.14
N ASP A 94 -3.30 -25.74 1.37
CA ASP A 94 -3.00 -27.10 0.91
C ASP A 94 -3.15 -27.28 -0.60
N LYS A 95 -3.87 -26.36 -1.25
CA LYS A 95 -4.12 -26.36 -2.70
C LYS A 95 -3.13 -25.51 -3.48
N VAL A 96 -2.41 -24.61 -2.79
CA VAL A 96 -1.45 -23.68 -3.38
C VAL A 96 -0.09 -23.97 -2.74
N PRO A 97 0.77 -24.81 -3.37
CA PRO A 97 2.00 -25.29 -2.73
C PRO A 97 3.09 -24.23 -2.55
N THR A 98 2.89 -23.02 -3.06
CA THR A 98 3.93 -21.98 -3.09
C THR A 98 3.93 -21.01 -1.91
N TYR A 99 2.87 -20.97 -1.11
CA TYR A 99 2.79 -20.02 0.02
C TYR A 99 2.28 -20.71 1.28
N ASP A 100 3.15 -20.85 2.24
CA ASP A 100 2.75 -21.18 3.60
C ASP A 100 2.80 -19.87 4.44
N VAL A 101 1.67 -19.17 4.49
CA VAL A 101 1.55 -17.92 5.24
C VAL A 101 1.82 -18.15 6.72
N ALA A 102 1.39 -19.30 7.26
CA ALA A 102 1.64 -19.64 8.65
C ALA A 102 3.13 -19.82 8.94
N ALA A 103 3.88 -20.40 8.01
CA ALA A 103 5.33 -20.53 8.12
C ALA A 103 6.02 -19.16 8.07
N LEU A 104 5.58 -18.26 7.19
CA LEU A 104 6.10 -16.91 7.12
C LEU A 104 5.84 -16.13 8.42
N LEU A 105 4.66 -16.23 8.96
CA LEU A 105 4.32 -15.58 10.24
C LEU A 105 5.12 -16.15 11.40
N ARG A 106 5.36 -17.45 11.40
CA ARG A 106 6.24 -18.09 12.41
C ARG A 106 7.68 -17.62 12.31
N LEU A 107 8.21 -17.46 11.10
CA LEU A 107 9.55 -16.93 10.91
C LEU A 107 9.69 -15.52 11.48
N TRP A 108 8.69 -14.69 11.29
CA TRP A 108 8.67 -13.32 11.85
C TRP A 108 8.52 -13.30 13.36
N GLY A 109 7.88 -14.30 13.94
CA GLY A 109 7.66 -14.38 15.38
C GLY A 109 8.77 -15.06 16.16
N GLN A 110 9.85 -15.50 15.52
CA GLN A 110 10.93 -16.28 16.17
C GLN A 110 12.08 -15.42 16.70
N ASP A 111 12.02 -14.13 16.63
CA ASP A 111 13.08 -13.26 17.16
C ASP A 111 13.05 -13.14 18.68
#